data_ae58bcc28c6c3abcd0c4b36ef1bb145d
#
_entry.id   ae58bcc28c6c3abcd0c4b36ef1bb145d
#
_cell.length_a   1.000
_cell.length_b   1.000
_cell.length_c   1.000
_cell.angle_alpha   90.00
_cell.angle_beta   90.00
_cell.angle_gamma   90.00
#
_symmetry.space_group_name_H-M   'P 1'
#
loop_
_entity.id
_entity.type
_entity.pdbx_description
1 polymer ?
#
loop_
_entity_poly.entity_id
_entity_poly.type
_entity_poly.pdbx_seq_one_letter_code
_entity_poly.pdbx_strand_id
1 'polypeptide(L)'
;MTRVRLICVLAATCAVCLPAESVLAQVRAKADVMCRPAGTLQYDCTIVLTNSRTKEPLAGVTLTIGADMPSMPMMHNVRPVKAEPGETPGTYRARLALEMHGDWALQLNLAGPLRDRVLRTLRFDPDRVMPATKAPSHKH
;
A
#
# COMPACT_ATOMS: atom_id res chain seq x y z
N MET A 1 41.75 43.37 60.44
CA MET A 1 40.91 42.16 60.39
C MET A 1 39.93 42.32 59.20
N THR A 2 40.33 41.84 58.02
CA THR A 2 39.59 42.01 56.78
C THR A 2 38.91 40.69 56.38
N ARG A 3 37.61 40.60 56.51
CA ARG A 3 36.86 39.39 56.09
C ARG A 3 36.57 39.47 54.61
N VAL A 4 37.27 38.59 53.81
CA VAL A 4 36.95 38.38 52.42
C VAL A 4 35.75 37.44 52.32
N ARG A 5 34.63 37.95 51.80
CA ARG A 5 33.47 37.14 51.45
C ARG A 5 33.63 36.54 50.05
N LEU A 6 33.79 35.23 50.01
CA LEU A 6 33.84 34.46 48.78
C LEU A 6 32.40 34.28 48.25
N ILE A 7 32.08 34.89 47.12
CA ILE A 7 30.79 34.73 46.45
C ILE A 7 30.93 33.55 45.48
N CYS A 8 30.35 32.41 45.84
CA CYS A 8 30.21 31.28 44.92
C CYS A 8 29.05 31.59 43.92
N VAL A 9 29.40 31.85 42.66
CA VAL A 9 28.46 31.94 41.58
C VAL A 9 28.20 30.52 41.05
N LEU A 10 27.06 29.92 41.38
CA LEU A 10 26.59 28.69 40.78
C LEU A 10 26.07 29.00 39.37
N ALA A 11 26.80 28.62 38.34
CA ALA A 11 26.31 28.60 36.97
C ALA A 11 25.46 27.33 36.79
N ALA A 12 24.14 27.49 36.75
CA ALA A 12 23.19 26.45 36.39
C ALA A 12 23.20 26.27 34.86
N THR A 13 23.92 25.27 34.38
CA THR A 13 23.84 24.84 32.97
C THR A 13 22.54 24.07 32.76
N CYS A 14 21.54 24.73 32.20
CA CYS A 14 20.29 24.09 31.78
C CYS A 14 20.58 23.28 30.51
N ALA A 15 20.75 21.97 30.66
CA ALA A 15 20.83 21.03 29.53
C ALA A 15 19.41 20.93 28.90
N VAL A 16 19.19 21.57 27.79
CA VAL A 16 17.96 21.42 26.99
C VAL A 16 18.04 20.05 26.33
N CYS A 17 17.41 19.03 26.95
CA CYS A 17 17.10 17.78 26.29
C CYS A 17 16.02 18.04 25.23
N LEU A 18 16.43 18.20 23.98
CA LEU A 18 15.52 18.15 22.85
C LEU A 18 15.02 16.69 22.72
N PRO A 19 13.70 16.43 22.75
CA PRO A 19 13.20 15.12 22.42
C PRO A 19 13.60 14.81 20.99
N ALA A 20 14.36 13.73 20.79
CA ALA A 20 14.56 13.18 19.46
C ALA A 20 13.18 12.65 19.02
N GLU A 21 12.46 13.43 18.21
CA GLU A 21 11.28 12.96 17.51
C GLU A 21 11.76 11.85 16.57
N SER A 22 11.54 10.61 16.99
CA SER A 22 11.71 9.46 16.12
C SER A 22 10.72 9.62 14.98
N VAL A 23 11.19 10.12 13.83
CA VAL A 23 10.46 10.05 12.59
C VAL A 23 10.29 8.57 12.29
N LEU A 24 9.18 7.99 12.78
CA LEU A 24 8.77 6.64 12.41
C LEU A 24 8.61 6.66 10.89
N ALA A 25 9.58 6.06 10.21
CA ALA A 25 9.54 5.96 8.76
C ALA A 25 8.24 5.26 8.39
N GLN A 26 7.33 6.00 7.75
CA GLN A 26 6.01 5.50 7.38
C GLN A 26 6.15 4.24 6.52
N VAL A 27 5.60 3.15 6.99
CA VAL A 27 5.57 1.89 6.24
C VAL A 27 4.76 2.12 4.96
N ARG A 28 5.37 1.81 3.81
CA ARG A 28 4.69 1.82 2.52
C ARG A 28 4.54 0.40 2.02
N ALA A 29 3.34 0.07 1.57
CA ALA A 29 3.09 -1.23 0.99
C ALA A 29 3.53 -1.29 -0.47
N LYS A 30 4.14 -2.42 -0.84
CA LYS A 30 4.28 -2.87 -2.21
C LYS A 30 3.34 -4.06 -2.40
N ALA A 31 2.62 -4.08 -3.52
CA ALA A 31 1.75 -5.18 -3.87
C ALA A 31 2.19 -5.79 -5.21
N ASP A 32 2.37 -7.08 -5.23
CA ASP A 32 2.50 -7.86 -6.45
C ASP A 32 1.17 -8.63 -6.64
N VAL A 33 0.53 -8.45 -7.79
CA VAL A 33 -0.79 -9.00 -8.08
C VAL A 33 -0.69 -9.91 -9.28
N MET A 34 -1.12 -11.15 -9.10
CA MET A 34 -1.23 -12.15 -10.15
C MET A 34 -2.68 -12.63 -10.21
N CYS A 35 -3.30 -12.51 -11.36
CA CYS A 35 -4.65 -12.98 -11.60
C CYS A 35 -4.67 -14.01 -12.73
N ARG A 36 -5.64 -14.92 -12.68
CA ARG A 36 -5.89 -15.91 -13.72
C ARG A 36 -7.39 -16.01 -13.98
N PRO A 37 -7.80 -16.30 -15.22
CA PRO A 37 -9.20 -16.54 -15.55
C PRO A 37 -9.79 -17.68 -14.72
N ALA A 38 -11.01 -17.50 -14.22
CA ALA A 38 -11.73 -18.46 -13.39
C ALA A 38 -13.20 -18.62 -13.82
N GLY A 39 -13.56 -18.10 -14.99
CA GLY A 39 -14.89 -18.10 -15.55
C GLY A 39 -15.11 -16.89 -16.45
N THR A 40 -16.33 -16.72 -16.95
CA THR A 40 -16.66 -15.57 -17.80
C THR A 40 -16.52 -14.28 -16.99
N LEU A 41 -15.56 -13.43 -17.37
CA LEU A 41 -15.26 -12.17 -16.69
C LEU A 41 -14.96 -12.30 -15.19
N GLN A 42 -14.61 -13.51 -14.74
CA GLN A 42 -14.21 -13.80 -13.37
C GLN A 42 -12.73 -14.17 -13.32
N TYR A 43 -12.05 -13.67 -12.30
CA TYR A 43 -10.60 -13.84 -12.15
C TYR A 43 -10.23 -14.13 -10.70
N ASP A 44 -9.47 -15.19 -10.49
CA ASP A 44 -8.86 -15.48 -9.19
C ASP A 44 -7.52 -14.75 -9.09
N CYS A 45 -7.42 -13.87 -8.12
CA CYS A 45 -6.24 -13.05 -7.89
C CYS A 45 -5.54 -13.44 -6.59
N THR A 46 -4.22 -13.56 -6.69
CA THR A 46 -3.31 -13.68 -5.55
C THR A 46 -2.53 -12.39 -5.41
N ILE A 47 -2.56 -11.81 -4.22
CA ILE A 47 -1.90 -10.55 -3.90
C ILE A 47 -0.84 -10.82 -2.84
N VAL A 48 0.40 -10.42 -3.10
CA VAL A 48 1.50 -10.47 -2.14
C VAL A 48 1.83 -9.06 -1.69
N LEU A 49 1.64 -8.79 -0.41
CA LEU A 49 1.92 -7.49 0.21
C LEU A 49 3.23 -7.55 0.98
N THR A 50 4.12 -6.64 0.68
CA THR A 50 5.39 -6.47 1.38
C THR A 50 5.63 -5.02 1.76
N ASN A 51 6.43 -4.81 2.79
CA ASN A 51 6.99 -3.50 3.07
C ASN A 51 7.93 -3.12 1.91
N SER A 52 7.69 -1.98 1.29
CA SER A 52 8.47 -1.54 0.11
C SER A 52 9.96 -1.41 0.38
N ARG A 53 10.34 -1.10 1.62
CA ARG A 53 11.71 -0.87 2.05
C ARG A 53 12.37 -2.15 2.58
N THR A 54 11.75 -2.81 3.56
CA THR A 54 12.36 -3.98 4.24
C THR A 54 12.09 -5.30 3.53
N LYS A 55 11.10 -5.34 2.62
CA LYS A 55 10.61 -6.53 1.92
C LYS A 55 9.92 -7.56 2.81
N GLU A 56 9.70 -7.23 4.08
CA GLU A 56 8.96 -8.08 5.00
C GLU A 56 7.49 -8.22 4.59
N PRO A 57 6.89 -9.41 4.77
CA PRO A 57 5.47 -9.62 4.50
C PRO A 57 4.58 -8.74 5.37
N LEU A 58 3.53 -8.18 4.79
CA LEU A 58 2.50 -7.41 5.50
C LEU A 58 1.30 -8.30 5.78
N ALA A 59 1.34 -9.02 6.90
CA ALA A 59 0.25 -9.85 7.38
C ALA A 59 -0.72 -9.04 8.27
N GLY A 60 -1.93 -9.57 8.46
CA GLY A 60 -2.91 -9.02 9.41
C GLY A 60 -3.57 -7.71 8.97
N VAL A 61 -3.39 -7.27 7.73
CA VAL A 61 -4.11 -6.12 7.18
C VAL A 61 -5.46 -6.55 6.61
N THR A 62 -6.44 -5.65 6.67
CA THR A 62 -7.68 -5.80 5.92
C THR A 62 -7.47 -5.23 4.53
N LEU A 63 -7.54 -6.08 3.51
CA LEU A 63 -7.34 -5.70 2.11
C LEU A 63 -8.67 -5.68 1.37
N THR A 64 -9.02 -4.53 0.79
CA THR A 64 -10.18 -4.38 -0.09
C THR A 64 -9.72 -3.96 -1.48
N ILE A 65 -10.21 -4.62 -2.50
CA ILE A 65 -9.82 -4.40 -3.89
C ILE A 65 -10.98 -3.76 -4.64
N GLY A 66 -10.80 -2.54 -5.10
CA GLY A 66 -11.67 -1.87 -6.07
C GLY A 66 -11.07 -1.99 -7.47
N ALA A 67 -11.90 -1.86 -8.50
CA ALA A 67 -11.47 -1.88 -9.89
C ALA A 67 -12.16 -0.77 -10.68
N ASP A 68 -11.41 -0.07 -11.51
CA ASP A 68 -11.91 0.94 -12.43
C ASP A 68 -11.13 0.90 -13.75
N MET A 69 -11.77 1.28 -14.85
CA MET A 69 -11.10 1.37 -16.14
C MET A 69 -10.56 2.78 -16.39
N PRO A 70 -9.23 2.95 -16.52
CA PRO A 70 -8.65 4.27 -16.79
C PRO A 70 -9.13 4.93 -18.08
N SER A 71 -9.52 4.11 -19.08
CA SER A 71 -10.05 4.60 -20.35
C SER A 71 -11.50 5.11 -20.26
N MET A 72 -12.25 4.66 -19.25
CA MET A 72 -13.64 5.02 -19.02
C MET A 72 -13.91 5.19 -17.52
N PRO A 73 -13.33 6.22 -16.89
CA PRO A 73 -13.43 6.40 -15.44
C PRO A 73 -14.88 6.52 -14.98
N MET A 74 -15.22 5.84 -13.88
CA MET A 74 -16.53 5.85 -13.25
C MET A 74 -17.71 5.35 -14.11
N MET A 75 -17.44 4.74 -15.26
CA MET A 75 -18.48 4.16 -16.13
C MET A 75 -18.88 2.74 -15.72
N HIS A 76 -18.08 2.12 -14.86
CA HIS A 76 -18.27 0.75 -14.39
C HIS A 76 -18.61 0.73 -12.90
N ASN A 77 -19.49 -0.19 -12.52
CA ASN A 77 -19.95 -0.34 -11.13
C ASN A 77 -19.45 -1.67 -10.54
N VAL A 78 -18.15 -1.90 -10.61
CA VAL A 78 -17.53 -3.08 -10.00
C VAL A 78 -17.50 -2.89 -8.48
N ARG A 79 -18.19 -3.77 -7.77
CA ARG A 79 -18.21 -3.72 -6.30
C ARG A 79 -16.84 -4.08 -5.73
N PRO A 80 -16.33 -3.31 -4.76
CA PRO A 80 -15.11 -3.67 -4.07
C PRO A 80 -15.21 -5.05 -3.41
N VAL A 81 -14.13 -5.80 -3.48
CA VAL A 81 -14.04 -7.16 -2.92
C VAL A 81 -13.07 -7.16 -1.75
N LYS A 82 -13.49 -7.72 -0.62
CA LYS A 82 -12.58 -7.99 0.49
C LYS A 82 -11.77 -9.23 0.17
N ALA A 83 -10.45 -9.12 0.23
CA ALA A 83 -9.55 -10.25 0.05
C ALA A 83 -9.44 -11.07 1.33
N GLU A 84 -9.32 -12.39 1.16
CA GLU A 84 -9.09 -13.32 2.26
C GLU A 84 -7.60 -13.59 2.44
N PRO A 85 -7.11 -13.73 3.69
CA PRO A 85 -5.74 -14.14 3.94
C PRO A 85 -5.43 -15.50 3.29
N GLY A 86 -4.27 -15.61 2.64
CA GLY A 86 -3.76 -16.87 2.14
C GLY A 86 -3.00 -17.65 3.23
N GLU A 87 -2.43 -18.79 2.85
CA GLU A 87 -1.69 -19.65 3.76
C GLU A 87 -0.35 -19.06 4.19
N THR A 88 0.29 -18.31 3.30
CA THR A 88 1.56 -17.63 3.57
C THR A 88 1.33 -16.23 4.10
N PRO A 89 2.01 -15.79 5.17
CA PRO A 89 1.91 -14.42 5.66
C PRO A 89 2.16 -13.38 4.57
N GLY A 90 1.32 -12.34 4.51
CA GLY A 90 1.38 -11.29 3.49
C GLY A 90 0.76 -11.66 2.15
N THR A 91 0.24 -12.87 2.01
CA THR A 91 -0.48 -13.33 0.81
C THR A 91 -1.98 -13.27 1.04
N TYR A 92 -2.70 -12.76 0.04
CA TYR A 92 -4.16 -12.59 0.06
C TYR A 92 -4.75 -13.13 -1.23
N ARG A 93 -5.99 -13.59 -1.18
CA ARG A 93 -6.74 -14.10 -2.32
C ARG A 93 -8.06 -13.36 -2.48
N ALA A 94 -8.43 -13.08 -3.71
CA ALA A 94 -9.72 -12.47 -4.04
C ALA A 94 -10.21 -12.97 -5.38
N ARG A 95 -11.53 -13.05 -5.53
CA ARG A 95 -12.17 -13.28 -6.83
C ARG A 95 -12.76 -11.97 -7.31
N LEU A 96 -12.33 -11.50 -8.47
CA LEU A 96 -12.83 -10.32 -9.12
C LEU A 96 -13.85 -10.71 -10.19
N ALA A 97 -14.98 -10.03 -10.22
CA ALA A 97 -15.93 -10.08 -11.33
C ALA A 97 -15.89 -8.73 -12.03
N LEU A 98 -15.43 -8.73 -13.29
CA LEU A 98 -15.32 -7.54 -14.12
C LEU A 98 -16.50 -7.47 -15.10
N GLU A 99 -16.77 -6.30 -15.65
CA GLU A 99 -17.89 -6.12 -16.59
C GLU A 99 -17.45 -6.34 -18.05
N MET A 100 -16.16 -6.23 -18.33
CA MET A 100 -15.59 -6.43 -19.66
C MET A 100 -14.09 -6.72 -19.58
N HIS A 101 -13.51 -7.17 -20.69
CA HIS A 101 -12.07 -7.32 -20.85
C HIS A 101 -11.41 -5.96 -21.11
N GLY A 102 -10.12 -5.85 -20.82
CA GLY A 102 -9.34 -4.65 -21.04
C GLY A 102 -8.41 -4.30 -19.90
N ASP A 103 -7.96 -3.06 -19.88
CA ASP A 103 -7.05 -2.55 -18.87
C ASP A 103 -7.84 -2.01 -17.66
N TRP A 104 -7.60 -2.60 -16.49
CA TRP A 104 -8.23 -2.22 -15.24
C TRP A 104 -7.20 -1.77 -14.22
N ALA A 105 -7.46 -0.64 -13.59
CA ALA A 105 -6.73 -0.17 -12.43
C ALA A 105 -7.33 -0.79 -11.17
N LEU A 106 -6.59 -1.67 -10.53
CA LEU A 106 -6.95 -2.24 -9.24
C LEU A 106 -6.48 -1.30 -8.13
N GLN A 107 -7.41 -0.90 -7.29
CA GLN A 107 -7.16 -0.10 -6.09
C GLN A 107 -7.13 -1.02 -4.87
N LEU A 108 -5.93 -1.26 -4.36
CA LEU A 108 -5.72 -2.08 -3.17
C LEU A 108 -5.72 -1.15 -1.96
N ASN A 109 -6.80 -1.18 -1.20
CA ASN A 109 -6.97 -0.37 0.00
C ASN A 109 -6.65 -1.22 1.22
N LEU A 110 -5.63 -0.82 1.97
CA LEU A 110 -5.19 -1.48 3.19
C LEU A 110 -5.75 -0.74 4.40
N ALA A 111 -6.25 -1.49 5.36
CA ALA A 111 -6.73 -0.99 6.65
C ALA A 111 -6.28 -1.89 7.79
N GLY A 112 -6.43 -1.42 9.03
CA GLY A 112 -5.99 -2.10 10.23
C GLY A 112 -4.67 -1.52 10.75
N PRO A 113 -3.65 -2.37 11.02
CA PRO A 113 -2.37 -1.90 11.52
C PRO A 113 -1.64 -0.93 10.60
N LEU A 114 -1.85 -1.09 9.28
CA LEU A 114 -1.32 -0.22 8.23
C LEU A 114 -2.49 0.33 7.41
N ARG A 115 -2.48 1.63 7.17
CA ARG A 115 -3.37 2.29 6.20
C ARG A 115 -2.55 2.76 5.01
N ASP A 116 -2.84 2.20 3.85
CA ASP A 116 -2.18 2.57 2.60
C ASP A 116 -3.08 2.26 1.41
N ARG A 117 -2.74 2.81 0.25
CA ARG A 117 -3.41 2.53 -1.02
C ARG A 117 -2.36 2.26 -2.08
N VAL A 118 -2.49 1.11 -2.73
CA VAL A 118 -1.61 0.71 -3.84
C VAL A 118 -2.45 0.57 -5.10
N LEU A 119 -1.98 1.13 -6.21
CA LEU A 119 -2.59 0.99 -7.53
C LEU A 119 -1.79 0.01 -8.37
N ARG A 120 -2.50 -0.88 -9.08
CA ARG A 120 -1.94 -1.80 -10.07
C ARG A 120 -2.82 -1.84 -11.29
N THR A 121 -2.26 -1.54 -12.44
CA THR A 121 -2.98 -1.65 -13.71
C THR A 121 -2.61 -2.95 -14.39
N LEU A 122 -3.63 -3.77 -14.64
CA LEU A 122 -3.51 -5.06 -15.29
C LEU A 122 -4.44 -5.10 -16.50
N ARG A 123 -4.01 -5.84 -17.52
CA ARG A 123 -4.84 -6.17 -18.66
C ARG A 123 -5.49 -7.53 -18.45
N PHE A 124 -6.81 -7.55 -18.49
CA PHE A 124 -7.62 -8.74 -18.31
C PHE A 124 -8.16 -9.19 -19.67
N ASP A 125 -7.66 -10.29 -20.16
CA ASP A 125 -8.12 -10.96 -21.38
C ASP A 125 -8.86 -12.26 -21.02
N PRO A 126 -9.59 -12.87 -21.96
CA PRO A 126 -10.35 -14.11 -21.68
C PRO A 126 -9.48 -15.29 -21.21
N ASP A 127 -8.25 -15.36 -21.68
CA ASP A 127 -7.35 -16.48 -21.49
C ASP A 127 -6.17 -16.18 -20.56
N ARG A 128 -5.93 -14.91 -20.23
CA ARG A 128 -4.78 -14.50 -19.42
C ARG A 128 -4.96 -13.13 -18.80
N VAL A 129 -4.13 -12.87 -17.79
CA VAL A 129 -3.97 -11.54 -17.19
C VAL A 129 -2.48 -11.18 -17.18
N MET A 130 -2.17 -9.95 -17.55
CA MET A 130 -0.79 -9.47 -17.63
C MET A 130 -0.70 -8.02 -17.13
N PRO A 131 0.49 -7.52 -16.76
CA PRO A 131 0.66 -6.10 -16.52
C PRO A 131 0.23 -5.29 -17.73
N ALA A 132 -0.56 -4.23 -17.51
CA ALA A 132 -0.93 -3.33 -18.59
C ALA A 132 0.34 -2.64 -19.14
N THR A 133 0.44 -2.60 -20.45
CA THR A 133 1.52 -1.85 -21.10
C THR A 133 1.29 -0.37 -20.81
N LYS A 134 2.26 0.29 -20.20
CA LYS A 134 2.19 1.72 -19.95
C LYS A 134 2.01 2.43 -21.29
N ALA A 135 0.85 3.06 -21.51
CA ALA A 135 0.64 3.86 -22.70
C ALA A 135 1.80 4.88 -22.81
N PRO A 136 2.37 5.10 -24.03
CA PRO A 136 3.42 6.08 -24.20
C PRO A 136 2.89 7.43 -23.72
N SER A 137 3.60 8.03 -22.75
CA SER A 137 3.26 9.37 -22.30
C SER A 137 3.47 10.33 -23.44
N HIS A 138 2.41 10.82 -24.04
CA HIS A 138 2.49 11.96 -24.94
C HIS A 138 2.96 13.16 -24.13
N LYS A 139 4.23 13.50 -24.28
CA LYS A 139 4.73 14.81 -23.85
C LYS A 139 4.11 15.86 -24.75
N HIS A 140 3.28 16.68 -24.18
CA HIS A 140 2.91 17.98 -24.76
C HIS A 140 3.96 18.99 -24.35
#